data_0622dffa27d1112886cb352bd1747370
#
_entry.id   0622dffa27d1112886cb352bd1747370
#
_cell.length_a   1.000
_cell.length_b   1.000
_cell.length_c   1.000
_cell.angle_alpha   90.00
_cell.angle_beta   90.00
_cell.angle_gamma   90.00
#
_symmetry.space_group_name_H-M   'P 1'
#
loop_
_entity.id
_entity.type
_entity.pdbx_description
1 polymer ?
#
loop_
_entity_poly.entity_id
_entity_poly.type
_entity_poly.pdbx_seq_one_letter_code
_entity_poly.pdbx_strand_id
1 'polypeptide(L)'
;MNNNIRNFVIMAHIDHGKSTLADRFLDITKTIDPRKMQPQFLDRMSIERERGITIKMQPVRMNWEGYILNLIDTPGHVDFSYEVSRSLAAVEGAILLIDATQGVQAQTLTNLEFARKENLVIIPAVNKIDLATADVEKTVKEVEKLLSVNREDIVLVSGKTGENVEKLLRVVIEKVPPPTFAKASVGEPSDEIPRALIFDSEYDAYKGVVAYVRVFNGSFKKQDRIYLMQVGANAEALELGYFKPDLIENKDLKSGEIGYIATGLKEIERCRVGDTITLRIENLKLEIEPLRGYKEPQPVVFASFYPIDSDDYDLLSDGLRKLKLSDSSLSFNPESSGALGRGFRCGFLGMLHLEIVTERLKRDYGLNLITTSPSVIYRKNQEDKIEEPVMDMEIITPNQYLGPINKLLTNFPGEFKDTVWLTDEKIIIKFEGPLDIILQSFYDKLKTVSSGYASMSYQIKDYKVADLVKLDILIDGEKIEAFSKMVRRSDSYREGKRLVELLKEVLPYYQWSVPIQAAVDGNILARATKGAMKKDVTGYLYGGDYSRKRKLLEKQKKGKKKMAQFGKVNIPADVFLKVLKQR
;
A
#
# COMPACT_ATOMS: atom_id res chain seq x y z
N MET A 1 37.63 6.12 7.53
CA MET A 1 36.15 6.20 7.69
C MET A 1 35.72 7.64 7.49
N ASN A 2 34.68 7.86 6.73
CA ASN A 2 34.19 9.22 6.49
C ASN A 2 33.28 9.62 7.67
N ASN A 3 33.85 10.17 8.75
CA ASN A 3 33.12 10.56 9.96
C ASN A 3 32.06 11.66 9.74
N ASN A 4 32.06 12.24 8.54
CA ASN A 4 31.18 13.37 8.19
C ASN A 4 29.91 12.95 7.45
N ILE A 5 29.57 11.66 7.37
CA ILE A 5 28.33 11.18 6.76
C ILE A 5 27.28 10.97 7.86
N ARG A 6 26.05 11.37 7.58
CA ARG A 6 24.85 11.09 8.41
C ARG A 6 23.75 10.58 7.51
N ASN A 7 23.29 9.35 7.76
CA ASN A 7 22.17 8.76 7.04
C ASN A 7 20.96 8.71 7.98
N PHE A 8 19.86 9.28 7.56
CA PHE A 8 18.66 9.38 8.37
C PHE A 8 17.38 9.40 7.53
N VAL A 9 16.28 9.11 8.20
CA VAL A 9 14.92 9.17 7.63
C VAL A 9 14.05 10.15 8.41
N ILE A 10 12.93 10.59 7.81
CA ILE A 10 11.85 11.26 8.53
C ILE A 10 10.67 10.30 8.61
N MET A 11 10.30 9.93 9.82
CA MET A 11 9.11 9.13 10.13
C MET A 11 8.01 10.05 10.63
N ALA A 12 6.84 9.98 10.04
CA ALA A 12 5.70 10.80 10.44
C ALA A 12 4.39 10.08 10.14
N HIS A 13 3.33 10.45 10.86
CA HIS A 13 1.97 10.15 10.43
C HIS A 13 1.61 10.98 9.20
N ILE A 14 0.58 10.58 8.46
CA ILE A 14 0.03 11.33 7.33
C ILE A 14 -0.32 12.75 7.82
N ASP A 15 -0.07 13.76 7.00
CA ASP A 15 -0.32 15.18 7.27
C ASP A 15 0.46 15.81 8.45
N HIS A 16 1.42 15.11 9.07
CA HIS A 16 2.29 15.71 10.10
C HIS A 16 3.35 16.66 9.54
N GLY A 17 3.42 16.83 8.21
CA GLY A 17 4.29 17.81 7.55
C GLY A 17 5.67 17.28 7.18
N LYS A 18 5.81 15.98 6.95
CA LYS A 18 7.06 15.32 6.55
C LYS A 18 7.66 15.93 5.29
N SER A 19 6.91 15.97 4.17
CA SER A 19 7.39 16.50 2.89
C SER A 19 7.71 18.01 2.98
N THR A 20 6.94 18.77 3.78
CA THR A 20 7.24 20.19 4.04
C THR A 20 8.56 20.39 4.79
N LEU A 21 8.85 19.51 5.78
CA LEU A 21 10.12 19.54 6.50
C LEU A 21 11.28 19.15 5.60
N ALA A 22 11.10 18.13 4.76
CA ALA A 22 12.10 17.72 3.77
C ALA A 22 12.42 18.85 2.78
N ASP A 23 11.39 19.55 2.26
CA ASP A 23 11.57 20.73 1.42
C ASP A 23 12.40 21.82 2.13
N ARG A 24 12.13 22.05 3.42
CA ARG A 24 12.88 23.02 4.20
C ARG A 24 14.34 22.62 4.39
N PHE A 25 14.64 21.33 4.54
CA PHE A 25 16.02 20.84 4.57
C PHE A 25 16.74 21.12 3.25
N LEU A 26 16.07 20.86 2.11
CA LEU A 26 16.63 21.14 0.78
C LEU A 26 16.93 22.65 0.58
N ASP A 27 16.07 23.51 1.11
CA ASP A 27 16.20 24.97 1.05
C ASP A 27 17.39 25.46 1.91
N ILE A 28 17.44 25.07 3.19
CA ILE A 28 18.52 25.47 4.13
C ILE A 28 19.87 24.98 3.65
N THR A 29 19.97 23.77 3.16
CA THR A 29 21.22 23.18 2.65
C THR A 29 21.59 23.66 1.24
N LYS A 30 20.74 24.45 0.62
CA LYS A 30 20.90 24.93 -0.78
C LYS A 30 21.15 23.77 -1.77
N THR A 31 20.52 22.64 -1.50
CA THR A 31 20.67 21.44 -2.34
C THR A 31 19.99 21.65 -3.70
N ILE A 32 18.88 22.38 -3.72
CA ILE A 32 18.11 22.75 -4.91
C ILE A 32 18.22 24.25 -5.14
N ASP A 33 18.29 24.66 -6.40
CA ASP A 33 18.21 26.08 -6.76
C ASP A 33 16.83 26.62 -6.31
N PRO A 34 16.79 27.73 -5.55
CA PRO A 34 15.53 28.33 -5.09
C PRO A 34 14.52 28.60 -6.21
N ARG A 35 14.99 28.85 -7.44
CA ARG A 35 14.14 29.07 -8.62
C ARG A 35 13.43 27.82 -9.10
N LYS A 36 13.95 26.63 -8.76
CA LYS A 36 13.41 25.33 -9.15
C LYS A 36 12.62 24.68 -8.01
N MET A 37 12.66 25.27 -6.80
CA MET A 37 11.98 24.74 -5.64
C MET A 37 10.46 24.82 -5.81
N GLN A 38 9.78 23.71 -5.59
CA GLN A 38 8.32 23.57 -5.61
C GLN A 38 7.87 22.89 -4.32
N PRO A 39 6.65 23.15 -3.84
CA PRO A 39 6.12 22.42 -2.69
C PRO A 39 6.10 20.91 -2.93
N GLN A 40 6.46 20.14 -1.91
CA GLN A 40 6.54 18.67 -1.97
C GLN A 40 7.49 18.20 -3.09
N PHE A 41 8.68 18.78 -3.12
CA PHE A 41 9.65 18.58 -4.19
C PHE A 41 10.10 17.12 -4.35
N LEU A 42 10.18 16.37 -3.25
CA LEU A 42 10.54 14.96 -3.26
C LEU A 42 9.38 14.06 -3.70
N ASP A 43 8.12 14.52 -3.60
CA ASP A 43 6.95 13.77 -4.08
C ASP A 43 6.85 13.91 -5.61
N ARG A 44 7.48 12.97 -6.34
CA ARG A 44 7.63 13.05 -7.81
C ARG A 44 6.38 12.73 -8.59
N MET A 45 5.51 11.87 -8.06
CA MET A 45 4.28 11.48 -8.73
C MET A 45 3.18 12.56 -8.54
N SER A 46 2.41 12.82 -9.60
CA SER A 46 1.26 13.73 -9.51
C SER A 46 0.27 13.30 -8.45
N ILE A 47 0.04 12.00 -8.32
CA ILE A 47 -0.87 11.40 -7.34
C ILE A 47 -0.39 11.59 -5.89
N GLU A 48 0.92 11.62 -5.62
CA GLU A 48 1.48 11.93 -4.31
C GLU A 48 1.11 13.36 -3.89
N ARG A 49 1.35 14.31 -4.78
CA ARG A 49 1.05 15.74 -4.54
C ARG A 49 -0.44 16.03 -4.42
N GLU A 50 -1.28 15.39 -5.23
CA GLU A 50 -2.74 15.56 -5.16
C GLU A 50 -3.33 15.00 -3.87
N ARG A 51 -2.80 13.86 -3.39
CA ARG A 51 -3.28 13.20 -2.17
C ARG A 51 -2.56 13.67 -0.91
N GLY A 52 -1.46 14.42 -1.04
CA GLY A 52 -0.64 14.86 0.09
C GLY A 52 0.09 13.72 0.79
N ILE A 53 0.37 12.61 0.12
CA ILE A 53 1.00 11.42 0.69
C ILE A 53 2.22 11.01 -0.13
N THR A 54 3.32 10.68 0.53
CA THR A 54 4.46 10.02 -0.12
C THR A 54 4.13 8.55 -0.33
N ILE A 55 4.30 8.07 -1.54
CA ILE A 55 4.04 6.67 -1.94
C ILE A 55 5.34 5.91 -2.06
N LYS A 56 6.34 6.49 -2.76
CA LYS A 56 7.65 5.88 -2.99
C LYS A 56 8.73 6.63 -2.24
N MET A 57 9.65 5.89 -1.62
CA MET A 57 10.78 6.48 -0.95
C MET A 57 11.69 7.25 -1.92
N GLN A 58 12.23 8.39 -1.47
CA GLN A 58 13.14 9.22 -2.26
C GLN A 58 14.41 9.54 -1.46
N PRO A 59 15.56 9.00 -1.84
CA PRO A 59 16.83 9.39 -1.24
C PRO A 59 17.31 10.72 -1.80
N VAL A 60 17.94 11.53 -0.96
CA VAL A 60 18.59 12.78 -1.36
C VAL A 60 19.83 13.02 -0.53
N ARG A 61 20.92 13.43 -1.19
CA ARG A 61 22.18 13.87 -0.57
C ARG A 61 22.19 15.38 -0.45
N MET A 62 22.42 15.87 0.73
CA MET A 62 22.62 17.29 1.05
C MET A 62 24.03 17.49 1.61
N ASN A 63 24.66 18.61 1.30
CA ASN A 63 25.94 19.01 1.88
C ASN A 63 25.72 20.23 2.78
N TRP A 64 26.04 20.11 4.05
CA TRP A 64 25.82 21.19 5.00
C TRP A 64 26.87 21.17 6.13
N GLU A 65 27.47 22.33 6.43
CA GLU A 65 28.51 22.53 7.46
C GLU A 65 29.66 21.49 7.41
N GLY A 66 30.05 21.07 6.19
CA GLY A 66 31.12 20.08 5.99
C GLY A 66 30.68 18.62 6.15
N TYR A 67 29.39 18.37 6.41
CA TYR A 67 28.81 17.04 6.47
C TYR A 67 28.07 16.66 5.19
N ILE A 68 28.05 15.37 4.91
CA ILE A 68 27.17 14.75 3.90
C ILE A 68 25.96 14.20 4.66
N LEU A 69 24.79 14.75 4.39
CA LEU A 69 23.53 14.38 4.96
C LEU A 69 22.72 13.60 3.92
N ASN A 70 22.56 12.30 4.10
CA ASN A 70 21.70 11.49 3.24
C ASN A 70 20.36 11.29 3.93
N LEU A 71 19.33 11.95 3.39
CA LEU A 71 17.94 11.77 3.80
C LEU A 71 17.28 10.75 2.89
N ILE A 72 16.55 9.79 3.45
CA ILE A 72 15.57 8.99 2.71
C ILE A 72 14.19 9.45 3.14
N ASP A 73 13.46 10.09 2.25
CA ASP A 73 12.06 10.44 2.48
C ASP A 73 11.20 9.17 2.36
N THR A 74 10.41 8.86 3.39
CA THR A 74 9.70 7.57 3.51
C THR A 74 8.18 7.77 3.48
N PRO A 75 7.40 6.79 2.95
CA PRO A 75 5.95 6.80 3.09
C PRO A 75 5.51 6.85 4.56
N GLY A 76 4.40 7.53 4.83
CA GLY A 76 3.81 7.58 6.17
C GLY A 76 2.66 6.58 6.39
N HIS A 77 2.12 5.96 5.34
CA HIS A 77 0.92 5.12 5.42
C HIS A 77 1.26 3.66 5.74
N VAL A 78 0.39 2.98 6.52
CA VAL A 78 0.59 1.58 6.94
C VAL A 78 0.72 0.60 5.77
N ASP A 79 0.02 0.83 4.67
CA ASP A 79 0.11 -0.02 3.47
C ASP A 79 1.51 -0.04 2.87
N PHE A 80 2.33 0.98 3.13
CA PHE A 80 3.72 1.09 2.67
C PHE A 80 4.75 0.78 3.76
N SER A 81 4.35 0.08 4.82
CA SER A 81 5.25 -0.30 5.93
C SER A 81 6.49 -1.08 5.48
N TYR A 82 6.38 -1.82 4.39
CA TYR A 82 7.51 -2.50 3.78
C TYR A 82 8.58 -1.52 3.25
N GLU A 83 8.17 -0.43 2.58
CA GLU A 83 9.10 0.61 2.13
C GLU A 83 9.75 1.34 3.30
N VAL A 84 8.97 1.61 4.36
CA VAL A 84 9.50 2.17 5.61
C VAL A 84 10.57 1.26 6.19
N SER A 85 10.32 -0.04 6.33
CA SER A 85 11.28 -0.98 6.93
C SER A 85 12.60 -1.05 6.16
N ARG A 86 12.56 -0.97 4.81
CA ARG A 86 13.75 -0.95 3.96
C ARG A 86 14.58 0.31 4.15
N SER A 87 13.92 1.45 4.22
CA SER A 87 14.60 2.74 4.45
C SER A 87 15.29 2.77 5.80
N LEU A 88 14.62 2.24 6.85
CA LEU A 88 15.16 2.21 8.21
C LEU A 88 16.42 1.34 8.32
N ALA A 89 16.48 0.25 7.59
CA ALA A 89 17.68 -0.59 7.60
C ALA A 89 18.88 0.01 6.83
N ALA A 90 18.62 1.01 5.97
CA ALA A 90 19.68 1.69 5.21
C ALA A 90 20.31 2.88 5.95
N VAL A 91 19.81 3.26 7.14
CA VAL A 91 20.22 4.47 7.86
C VAL A 91 20.59 4.21 9.32
N GLU A 92 21.21 5.18 9.98
CA GLU A 92 21.61 5.12 11.39
C GLU A 92 20.71 5.97 12.31
N GLY A 93 19.91 6.90 11.75
CA GLY A 93 19.05 7.78 12.54
C GLY A 93 17.66 7.97 11.95
N ALA A 94 16.73 8.36 12.79
CA ALA A 94 15.36 8.66 12.39
C ALA A 94 14.83 9.89 13.13
N ILE A 95 14.30 10.85 12.40
CA ILE A 95 13.51 11.95 12.96
C ILE A 95 12.08 11.45 13.13
N LEU A 96 11.58 11.40 14.36
CA LEU A 96 10.19 11.10 14.66
C LEU A 96 9.41 12.41 14.73
N LEU A 97 8.70 12.74 13.63
CA LEU A 97 7.99 14.01 13.47
C LEU A 97 6.53 13.88 13.91
N ILE A 98 6.12 14.72 14.85
CA ILE A 98 4.78 14.70 15.44
C ILE A 98 4.15 16.09 15.29
N ASP A 99 2.92 16.14 14.79
CA ASP A 99 2.15 17.38 14.64
C ASP A 99 1.63 17.87 16.00
N ALA A 100 1.93 19.12 16.39
CA ALA A 100 1.47 19.72 17.63
C ALA A 100 -0.05 19.89 17.73
N THR A 101 -0.78 19.79 16.61
CA THR A 101 -2.26 19.89 16.62
C THR A 101 -2.95 18.55 16.84
N GLN A 102 -2.28 17.43 16.53
CA GLN A 102 -2.84 16.08 16.56
C GLN A 102 -2.20 15.20 17.64
N GLY A 103 -0.94 15.49 17.99
CA GLY A 103 -0.15 14.68 18.92
C GLY A 103 0.20 13.30 18.34
N VAL A 104 0.54 12.36 19.21
CA VAL A 104 0.90 10.98 18.82
C VAL A 104 -0.26 10.26 18.18
N GLN A 105 -0.01 9.60 17.04
CA GLN A 105 -0.98 8.86 16.23
C GLN A 105 -0.55 7.38 16.07
N ALA A 106 -1.46 6.50 15.62
CA ALA A 106 -1.20 5.05 15.57
C ALA A 106 0.02 4.68 14.70
N GLN A 107 0.19 5.33 13.55
CA GLN A 107 1.35 5.08 12.68
C GLN A 107 2.68 5.53 13.33
N THR A 108 2.63 6.51 14.25
CA THR A 108 3.80 6.91 15.03
C THR A 108 4.33 5.74 15.86
N LEU A 109 3.44 4.96 16.50
CA LEU A 109 3.82 3.80 17.30
C LEU A 109 4.44 2.71 16.43
N THR A 110 3.77 2.36 15.31
CA THR A 110 4.27 1.31 14.40
C THR A 110 5.65 1.68 13.82
N ASN A 111 5.82 2.92 13.38
CA ASN A 111 7.10 3.40 12.85
C ASN A 111 8.19 3.40 13.93
N LEU A 112 7.84 3.76 15.16
CA LEU A 112 8.74 3.72 16.31
C LEU A 112 9.21 2.30 16.62
N GLU A 113 8.32 1.31 16.56
CA GLU A 113 8.68 -0.10 16.74
C GLU A 113 9.66 -0.59 15.67
N PHE A 114 9.44 -0.23 14.40
CA PHE A 114 10.36 -0.57 13.33
C PHE A 114 11.74 0.07 13.54
N ALA A 115 11.78 1.35 13.92
CA ALA A 115 13.03 2.06 14.20
C ALA A 115 13.80 1.44 15.38
N ARG A 116 13.10 1.01 16.44
CA ARG A 116 13.69 0.31 17.59
C ARG A 116 14.25 -1.06 17.21
N LYS A 117 13.55 -1.82 16.36
CA LYS A 117 14.03 -3.12 15.85
C LYS A 117 15.33 -2.98 15.04
N GLU A 118 15.50 -1.86 14.34
CA GLU A 118 16.70 -1.52 13.59
C GLU A 118 17.76 -0.80 14.42
N ASN A 119 17.55 -0.62 15.74
CA ASN A 119 18.46 0.07 16.67
C ASN A 119 18.85 1.48 16.19
N LEU A 120 17.90 2.25 15.62
CA LEU A 120 18.14 3.61 15.16
C LEU A 120 18.20 4.59 16.31
N VAL A 121 19.03 5.63 16.18
CA VAL A 121 18.95 6.82 17.03
C VAL A 121 17.71 7.61 16.64
N ILE A 122 16.79 7.79 17.59
CA ILE A 122 15.52 8.48 17.37
C ILE A 122 15.63 9.91 17.88
N ILE A 123 15.34 10.86 16.98
CA ILE A 123 15.31 12.29 17.27
C ILE A 123 13.85 12.74 17.25
N PRO A 124 13.23 13.01 18.41
CA PRO A 124 11.87 13.51 18.47
C PRO A 124 11.78 14.98 18.03
N ALA A 125 10.84 15.26 17.13
CA ALA A 125 10.56 16.62 16.68
C ALA A 125 9.05 16.88 16.69
N VAL A 126 8.63 18.00 17.31
CA VAL A 126 7.24 18.45 17.33
C VAL A 126 7.10 19.59 16.32
N ASN A 127 6.25 19.35 15.32
CA ASN A 127 6.05 20.23 14.15
C ASN A 127 4.77 21.05 14.25
N LYS A 128 4.67 22.05 13.39
CA LYS A 128 3.53 22.96 13.25
C LYS A 128 3.29 23.83 14.49
N ILE A 129 4.36 24.18 15.19
CA ILE A 129 4.28 25.07 16.39
C ILE A 129 3.78 26.47 16.06
N ASP A 130 3.77 26.85 14.78
CA ASP A 130 3.27 28.13 14.24
C ASP A 130 1.74 28.23 14.19
N LEU A 131 1.03 27.12 14.33
CA LEU A 131 -0.42 27.11 14.23
C LEU A 131 -1.09 27.51 15.56
N ALA A 132 -2.11 28.34 15.49
CA ALA A 132 -2.89 28.76 16.68
C ALA A 132 -3.62 27.60 17.38
N THR A 133 -3.85 26.48 16.67
CA THR A 133 -4.46 25.27 17.20
C THR A 133 -3.45 24.28 17.78
N ALA A 134 -2.14 24.61 17.74
CA ALA A 134 -1.09 23.74 18.26
C ALA A 134 -1.11 23.69 19.79
N ASP A 135 -1.19 22.47 20.33
CA ASP A 135 -1.00 22.23 21.77
C ASP A 135 0.37 21.59 21.99
N VAL A 136 1.39 22.46 22.00
CA VAL A 136 2.80 22.05 22.08
C VAL A 136 3.08 21.35 23.42
N GLU A 137 2.56 21.89 24.53
CA GLU A 137 2.83 21.34 25.87
C GLU A 137 2.24 19.94 26.05
N LYS A 138 1.03 19.74 25.55
CA LYS A 138 0.37 18.43 25.56
C LYS A 138 1.13 17.43 24.70
N THR A 139 1.50 17.82 23.48
CA THR A 139 2.23 16.95 22.54
C THR A 139 3.61 16.58 23.08
N VAL A 140 4.33 17.53 23.68
CA VAL A 140 5.62 17.26 24.33
C VAL A 140 5.47 16.20 25.42
N LYS A 141 4.47 16.31 26.31
CA LYS A 141 4.21 15.29 27.35
C LYS A 141 3.89 13.91 26.77
N GLU A 142 3.15 13.85 25.65
CA GLU A 142 2.90 12.57 24.95
C GLU A 142 4.21 11.95 24.47
N VAL A 143 5.12 12.76 23.92
CA VAL A 143 6.42 12.32 23.38
C VAL A 143 7.38 11.92 24.51
N GLU A 144 7.46 12.69 25.60
CA GLU A 144 8.25 12.35 26.79
C GLU A 144 7.87 10.97 27.33
N LYS A 145 6.56 10.72 27.46
CA LYS A 145 6.05 9.43 27.95
C LYS A 145 6.31 8.28 26.95
N LEU A 146 6.13 8.53 25.66
CA LEU A 146 6.30 7.52 24.61
C LEU A 146 7.75 7.05 24.45
N LEU A 147 8.68 8.01 24.49
CA LEU A 147 10.11 7.74 24.25
C LEU A 147 10.93 7.62 25.54
N SER A 148 10.37 7.99 26.69
CA SER A 148 11.09 8.10 27.97
C SER A 148 12.29 9.06 27.86
N VAL A 149 12.09 10.21 27.22
CA VAL A 149 13.10 11.28 27.03
C VAL A 149 12.71 12.53 27.80
N ASN A 150 13.67 13.44 28.03
CA ASN A 150 13.40 14.73 28.63
C ASN A 150 12.93 15.74 27.58
N ARG A 151 12.23 16.80 28.04
CA ARG A 151 11.78 17.91 27.19
C ARG A 151 12.90 18.53 26.35
N GLU A 152 14.10 18.63 26.90
CA GLU A 152 15.27 19.22 26.26
C GLU A 152 15.75 18.44 25.05
N ASP A 153 15.44 17.14 24.97
CA ASP A 153 15.76 16.27 23.84
C ASP A 153 14.79 16.43 22.67
N ILE A 154 13.63 17.09 22.90
CA ILE A 154 12.57 17.25 21.91
C ILE A 154 12.77 18.58 21.17
N VAL A 155 12.90 18.52 19.84
CA VAL A 155 13.07 19.72 19.02
C VAL A 155 11.72 20.24 18.56
N LEU A 156 11.39 21.49 18.92
CA LEU A 156 10.15 22.15 18.50
C LEU A 156 10.43 22.89 17.18
N VAL A 157 9.69 22.57 16.10
CA VAL A 157 9.94 23.09 14.77
C VAL A 157 8.67 23.56 14.05
N SER A 158 8.85 24.43 13.07
CA SER A 158 7.85 24.69 12.03
C SER A 158 8.48 24.45 10.65
N GLY A 159 8.10 23.35 10.00
CA GLY A 159 8.51 23.10 8.60
C GLY A 159 8.02 24.20 7.66
N LYS A 160 6.86 24.82 7.94
CA LYS A 160 6.28 25.87 7.14
C LYS A 160 7.06 27.19 7.22
N THR A 161 7.36 27.67 8.43
CA THR A 161 8.06 28.94 8.62
C THR A 161 9.58 28.80 8.58
N GLY A 162 10.11 27.58 8.80
CA GLY A 162 11.54 27.30 8.95
C GLY A 162 12.05 27.46 10.38
N GLU A 163 11.20 27.78 11.34
CA GLU A 163 11.59 27.98 12.73
C GLU A 163 12.22 26.71 13.32
N ASN A 164 13.41 26.87 13.91
CA ASN A 164 14.23 25.82 14.52
C ASN A 164 14.61 24.62 13.62
N VAL A 165 14.36 24.68 12.30
CA VAL A 165 14.70 23.57 11.38
C VAL A 165 16.21 23.43 11.24
N GLU A 166 16.98 24.52 11.26
CA GLU A 166 18.45 24.49 11.29
C GLU A 166 18.98 23.84 12.57
N LYS A 167 18.35 24.13 13.73
CA LYS A 167 18.66 23.47 14.98
C LYS A 167 18.43 21.95 14.88
N LEU A 168 17.35 21.53 14.25
CA LEU A 168 17.07 20.10 14.05
C LEU A 168 18.16 19.42 13.22
N LEU A 169 18.64 20.05 12.13
CA LEU A 169 19.75 19.52 11.35
C LEU A 169 21.04 19.40 12.16
N ARG A 170 21.35 20.35 13.06
CA ARG A 170 22.51 20.25 13.96
C ARG A 170 22.36 19.09 14.93
N VAL A 171 21.17 18.87 15.50
CA VAL A 171 20.88 17.71 16.35
C VAL A 171 21.05 16.40 15.59
N VAL A 172 20.68 16.34 14.29
CA VAL A 172 20.96 15.18 13.44
C VAL A 172 22.47 14.93 13.32
N ILE A 173 23.27 15.96 13.06
CA ILE A 173 24.73 15.85 12.98
C ILE A 173 25.33 15.35 14.29
N GLU A 174 24.86 15.85 15.41
CA GLU A 174 25.38 15.55 16.74
C GLU A 174 24.99 14.16 17.24
N LYS A 175 23.71 13.78 17.10
CA LYS A 175 23.15 12.57 17.71
C LYS A 175 23.21 11.35 16.78
N VAL A 176 23.06 11.50 15.45
CA VAL A 176 23.13 10.38 14.53
C VAL A 176 24.59 9.94 14.38
N PRO A 177 24.94 8.69 14.67
CA PRO A 177 26.32 8.24 14.52
C PRO A 177 26.74 8.22 13.05
N PRO A 178 28.06 8.33 12.77
CA PRO A 178 28.56 8.04 11.44
C PRO A 178 28.23 6.59 11.06
N PRO A 179 28.13 6.29 9.77
CA PRO A 179 27.87 4.94 9.28
C PRO A 179 28.86 3.92 9.87
N THR A 180 28.33 2.92 10.58
CA THR A 180 29.13 1.87 11.21
C THR A 180 28.92 0.52 10.53
N PHE A 181 29.95 -0.34 10.54
CA PHE A 181 29.89 -1.71 10.03
C PHE A 181 29.02 -2.64 10.89
N ALA A 182 28.66 -2.24 12.11
CA ALA A 182 27.95 -3.07 13.08
C ALA A 182 26.57 -3.60 12.61
N LYS A 183 25.94 -2.97 11.61
CA LYS A 183 24.71 -3.48 10.99
C LYS A 183 24.96 -4.61 9.97
N ALA A 184 26.17 -4.84 9.54
CA ALA A 184 26.58 -5.87 8.59
C ALA A 184 27.00 -7.19 9.27
N SER A 185 26.39 -7.52 10.39
CA SER A 185 26.83 -8.59 11.29
C SER A 185 26.85 -9.98 10.68
N VAL A 186 27.84 -10.70 11.15
CA VAL A 186 28.34 -12.06 11.19
C VAL A 186 29.55 -12.23 10.26
N GLY A 187 30.72 -12.24 10.87
CA GLY A 187 32.02 -12.36 10.23
C GLY A 187 32.85 -11.08 10.43
N GLU A 188 34.14 -11.22 10.77
CA GLU A 188 35.06 -10.07 10.81
C GLU A 188 35.07 -9.39 9.44
N PRO A 189 34.84 -8.07 9.32
CA PRO A 189 34.85 -7.40 8.03
C PRO A 189 36.29 -7.40 7.51
N SER A 190 36.54 -8.16 6.46
CA SER A 190 37.67 -7.82 5.62
C SER A 190 37.34 -6.50 4.95
N ASP A 191 37.97 -5.39 5.32
CA ASP A 191 37.77 -4.04 4.73
C ASP A 191 38.04 -4.04 3.20
N GLU A 192 38.46 -5.14 2.64
CA GLU A 192 38.90 -5.28 1.27
C GLU A 192 37.82 -5.63 0.27
N ILE A 193 36.72 -6.33 0.69
CA ILE A 193 35.70 -6.77 -0.26
C ILE A 193 34.48 -5.87 -0.19
N PRO A 194 34.17 -5.13 -1.28
CA PRO A 194 33.01 -4.26 -1.31
C PRO A 194 31.68 -5.02 -1.17
N ARG A 195 30.79 -4.52 -0.30
CA ARG A 195 29.42 -5.00 -0.16
C ARG A 195 28.46 -3.83 -0.06
N ALA A 196 27.41 -3.88 -0.86
CA ALA A 196 26.32 -2.91 -0.82
C ALA A 196 24.98 -3.64 -0.76
N LEU A 197 24.06 -3.14 0.08
CA LEU A 197 22.70 -3.64 0.20
C LEU A 197 21.78 -2.86 -0.72
N ILE A 198 20.98 -3.55 -1.53
CA ILE A 198 19.94 -2.94 -2.36
C ILE A 198 18.73 -2.68 -1.48
N PHE A 199 18.37 -1.41 -1.27
CA PHE A 199 17.18 -1.04 -0.49
C PHE A 199 15.99 -0.65 -1.37
N ASP A 200 16.21 -0.25 -2.64
CA ASP A 200 15.18 -0.03 -3.66
C ASP A 200 15.75 -0.22 -5.06
N SER A 201 14.91 -0.23 -6.08
CA SER A 201 15.32 -0.28 -7.47
C SER A 201 14.31 0.42 -8.38
N GLU A 202 14.81 0.91 -9.52
CA GLU A 202 14.00 1.53 -10.57
C GLU A 202 14.50 1.05 -11.93
N TYR A 203 13.61 1.02 -12.90
CA TYR A 203 13.99 0.68 -14.27
C TYR A 203 14.10 1.95 -15.13
N ASP A 204 15.26 2.12 -15.73
CA ASP A 204 15.53 3.13 -16.74
C ASP A 204 15.71 2.47 -18.11
N ALA A 205 15.06 3.02 -19.15
CA ALA A 205 15.07 2.44 -20.48
C ALA A 205 16.47 2.38 -21.11
N TYR A 206 17.38 3.26 -20.71
CA TYR A 206 18.75 3.37 -21.22
C TYR A 206 19.78 2.71 -20.34
N LYS A 207 19.60 2.77 -19.02
CA LYS A 207 20.55 2.27 -17.99
C LYS A 207 20.21 0.88 -17.48
N GLY A 208 19.04 0.35 -17.87
CA GLY A 208 18.49 -0.89 -17.31
C GLY A 208 18.03 -0.71 -15.87
N VAL A 209 18.18 -1.74 -15.04
CA VAL A 209 17.83 -1.65 -13.62
C VAL A 209 18.85 -0.80 -12.88
N VAL A 210 18.38 0.27 -12.25
CA VAL A 210 19.13 1.16 -11.36
C VAL A 210 18.88 0.69 -9.93
N ALA A 211 19.87 0.09 -9.29
CA ALA A 211 19.80 -0.35 -7.91
C ALA A 211 20.13 0.81 -6.96
N TYR A 212 19.25 1.09 -5.99
CA TYR A 212 19.50 2.05 -4.92
C TYR A 212 20.19 1.31 -3.78
N VAL A 213 21.39 1.74 -3.44
CA VAL A 213 22.28 0.98 -2.60
C VAL A 213 22.80 1.77 -1.40
N ARG A 214 22.98 1.05 -0.30
CA ARG A 214 23.77 1.46 0.85
C ARG A 214 25.08 0.68 0.85
N VAL A 215 26.21 1.34 0.70
CA VAL A 215 27.53 0.71 0.73
C VAL A 215 27.95 0.50 2.19
N PHE A 216 28.14 -0.76 2.58
CA PHE A 216 28.59 -1.13 3.92
C PHE A 216 30.12 -1.24 3.99
N ASN A 217 30.74 -1.90 3.03
CA ASN A 217 32.19 -2.15 3.01
C ASN A 217 32.78 -1.73 1.66
N GLY A 218 34.07 -1.35 1.69
CA GLY A 218 34.85 -1.09 0.49
C GLY A 218 34.36 0.07 -0.37
N SER A 219 34.57 -0.03 -1.66
CA SER A 219 34.09 0.97 -2.65
C SER A 219 33.79 0.31 -3.99
N PHE A 220 32.81 0.87 -4.71
CA PHE A 220 32.48 0.51 -6.08
C PHE A 220 32.88 1.61 -7.04
N LYS A 221 33.32 1.24 -8.24
CA LYS A 221 33.73 2.15 -9.30
C LYS A 221 32.94 1.86 -10.57
N LYS A 222 32.88 2.84 -11.46
CA LYS A 222 32.33 2.66 -12.80
C LYS A 222 33.09 1.55 -13.55
N GLN A 223 32.36 0.70 -14.27
CA GLN A 223 32.83 -0.47 -15.01
C GLN A 223 33.29 -1.65 -14.12
N ASP A 224 33.10 -1.59 -12.82
CA ASP A 224 33.33 -2.76 -11.95
C ASP A 224 32.38 -3.90 -12.37
N ARG A 225 32.95 -5.12 -12.42
CA ARG A 225 32.14 -6.34 -12.58
C ARG A 225 31.53 -6.68 -11.24
N ILE A 226 30.23 -6.56 -11.14
CA ILE A 226 29.48 -6.78 -9.93
C ILE A 226 28.72 -8.11 -9.96
N TYR A 227 28.48 -8.66 -8.78
CA TYR A 227 27.76 -9.91 -8.57
C TYR A 227 26.65 -9.69 -7.54
N LEU A 228 25.42 -10.04 -7.90
CA LEU A 228 24.24 -10.03 -7.03
C LEU A 228 24.13 -11.40 -6.37
N MET A 229 24.38 -11.45 -5.06
CA MET A 229 24.67 -12.68 -4.33
C MET A 229 23.47 -13.63 -4.21
N GLN A 230 22.27 -13.13 -3.92
CA GLN A 230 21.09 -13.97 -3.71
C GLN A 230 20.49 -14.46 -5.03
N VAL A 231 20.46 -13.59 -6.02
CA VAL A 231 19.92 -13.94 -7.35
C VAL A 231 20.95 -14.72 -8.18
N GLY A 232 22.23 -14.62 -7.86
CA GLY A 232 23.30 -15.26 -8.61
C GLY A 232 23.57 -14.60 -9.98
N ALA A 233 23.27 -13.31 -10.13
CA ALA A 233 23.40 -12.60 -11.39
C ALA A 233 24.71 -11.82 -11.47
N ASN A 234 25.36 -11.88 -12.65
CA ASN A 234 26.49 -11.02 -12.97
C ASN A 234 26.00 -9.80 -13.73
N ALA A 235 26.59 -8.64 -13.42
CA ALA A 235 26.32 -7.38 -14.08
C ALA A 235 27.57 -6.51 -14.12
N GLU A 236 27.47 -5.34 -14.73
CA GLU A 236 28.52 -4.32 -14.76
C GLU A 236 27.93 -3.01 -14.20
N ALA A 237 28.70 -2.31 -13.39
CA ALA A 237 28.35 -0.98 -12.91
C ALA A 237 28.53 0.04 -14.05
N LEU A 238 27.55 0.13 -14.95
CA LEU A 238 27.58 1.04 -16.10
C LEU A 238 27.74 2.51 -15.69
N GLU A 239 27.05 2.87 -14.62
CA GLU A 239 27.09 4.18 -14.00
C GLU A 239 26.82 4.00 -12.50
N LEU A 240 27.40 4.86 -11.69
CA LEU A 240 27.10 4.94 -10.27
C LEU A 240 27.20 6.38 -9.79
N GLY A 241 26.55 6.68 -8.68
CA GLY A 241 26.53 8.01 -8.13
C GLY A 241 25.56 8.17 -6.97
N TYR A 242 25.10 9.38 -6.76
CA TYR A 242 24.24 9.75 -5.65
C TYR A 242 23.00 10.56 -6.14
N PHE A 243 22.05 10.78 -5.22
CA PHE A 243 20.80 11.48 -5.52
C PHE A 243 20.86 12.95 -5.07
N LYS A 244 20.50 13.90 -5.99
CA LYS A 244 20.45 15.34 -5.68
C LYS A 244 19.30 16.09 -6.41
N PRO A 245 18.06 15.83 -6.14
CA PRO A 245 17.35 14.55 -6.09
C PRO A 245 17.48 13.72 -7.37
N ASP A 246 17.90 14.32 -8.48
CA ASP A 246 18.21 13.56 -9.70
C ASP A 246 19.48 12.73 -9.53
N LEU A 247 19.65 11.74 -10.40
CA LEU A 247 20.84 10.91 -10.42
C LEU A 247 22.04 11.75 -10.85
N ILE A 248 23.03 11.87 -9.97
CA ILE A 248 24.29 12.57 -10.24
C ILE A 248 25.39 11.53 -10.31
N GLU A 249 25.99 11.38 -11.48
CA GLU A 249 27.10 10.47 -11.70
C GLU A 249 28.32 10.85 -10.83
N ASN A 250 28.96 9.85 -10.24
CA ASN A 250 30.20 9.98 -9.47
C ASN A 250 31.22 8.94 -9.93
N LYS A 251 32.48 9.14 -9.60
CA LYS A 251 33.57 8.22 -9.96
C LYS A 251 33.56 6.93 -9.13
N ASP A 252 33.17 7.06 -7.88
CA ASP A 252 33.14 5.94 -6.91
C ASP A 252 31.99 6.13 -5.91
N LEU A 253 31.59 5.02 -5.28
CA LEU A 253 30.74 4.98 -4.11
C LEU A 253 31.51 4.29 -2.99
N LYS A 254 31.67 4.95 -1.86
CA LYS A 254 32.47 4.49 -0.72
C LYS A 254 31.62 3.97 0.42
N SER A 255 32.27 3.20 1.29
CA SER A 255 31.66 2.75 2.53
C SER A 255 31.00 3.91 3.29
N GLY A 256 29.77 3.68 3.72
CA GLY A 256 28.93 4.66 4.40
C GLY A 256 28.02 5.46 3.49
N GLU A 257 28.22 5.47 2.19
CA GLU A 257 27.42 6.28 1.27
C GLU A 257 26.13 5.58 0.85
N ILE A 258 25.09 6.39 0.64
CA ILE A 258 23.85 6.01 -0.05
C ILE A 258 23.95 6.56 -1.47
N GLY A 259 23.68 5.69 -2.45
CA GLY A 259 23.76 6.05 -3.85
C GLY A 259 23.05 5.03 -4.75
N TYR A 260 23.37 5.05 -6.03
CA TYR A 260 22.81 4.14 -7.01
C TYR A 260 23.91 3.47 -7.84
N ILE A 261 23.59 2.29 -8.36
CA ILE A 261 24.39 1.55 -9.34
C ILE A 261 23.46 1.16 -10.49
N ALA A 262 23.74 1.66 -11.69
CA ALA A 262 23.05 1.27 -12.92
C ALA A 262 23.68 -0.05 -13.41
N THR A 263 22.91 -1.13 -13.40
CA THR A 263 23.43 -2.49 -13.58
C THR A 263 23.41 -2.98 -15.03
N GLY A 264 22.73 -2.25 -15.94
CA GLY A 264 22.51 -2.70 -17.32
C GLY A 264 21.59 -3.91 -17.47
N LEU A 265 21.10 -4.48 -16.38
CA LEU A 265 20.16 -5.59 -16.42
C LEU A 265 18.81 -5.15 -16.99
N LYS A 266 18.23 -5.96 -17.88
CA LYS A 266 16.94 -5.67 -18.50
C LYS A 266 15.75 -6.23 -17.71
N GLU A 267 16.00 -7.20 -16.86
CA GLU A 267 14.99 -7.90 -16.05
C GLU A 267 15.15 -7.49 -14.59
N ILE A 268 14.07 -6.93 -14.01
CA ILE A 268 14.10 -6.45 -12.62
C ILE A 268 14.22 -7.60 -11.62
N GLU A 269 13.71 -8.77 -11.99
CA GLU A 269 13.81 -10.00 -11.19
C GLU A 269 15.26 -10.41 -10.92
N ARG A 270 16.21 -9.94 -11.72
CA ARG A 270 17.66 -10.14 -11.52
C ARG A 270 18.32 -9.11 -10.61
N CYS A 271 17.57 -8.14 -10.11
CA CYS A 271 18.08 -7.14 -9.18
C CYS A 271 17.05 -6.93 -8.07
N ARG A 272 17.03 -7.85 -7.12
CA ARG A 272 16.01 -7.86 -6.06
C ARG A 272 16.39 -6.91 -4.92
N VAL A 273 15.39 -6.25 -4.37
CA VAL A 273 15.54 -5.50 -3.13
C VAL A 273 15.87 -6.46 -1.99
N GLY A 274 16.89 -6.10 -1.19
CA GLY A 274 17.44 -6.96 -0.13
C GLY A 274 18.59 -7.82 -0.58
N ASP A 275 18.94 -7.84 -1.87
CA ASP A 275 20.14 -8.53 -2.35
C ASP A 275 21.40 -7.75 -2.01
N THR A 276 22.51 -8.45 -1.94
CA THR A 276 23.84 -7.90 -1.71
C THR A 276 24.59 -7.81 -3.02
N ILE A 277 25.05 -6.62 -3.36
CA ILE A 277 26.01 -6.41 -4.46
C ILE A 277 27.42 -6.52 -3.90
N THR A 278 28.26 -7.32 -4.58
CA THR A 278 29.71 -7.41 -4.33
C THR A 278 30.46 -7.37 -5.66
N LEU A 279 31.81 -7.32 -5.62
CA LEU A 279 32.61 -7.47 -6.82
C LEU A 279 32.72 -8.95 -7.21
N ARG A 280 32.70 -9.21 -8.51
CA ARG A 280 33.01 -10.53 -9.04
C ARG A 280 34.52 -10.73 -8.98
N ILE A 281 34.98 -11.52 -8.02
CA ILE A 281 36.41 -11.89 -7.87
C ILE A 281 36.56 -13.31 -8.41
N GLU A 282 37.26 -13.46 -9.55
CA GLU A 282 37.60 -14.76 -10.12
C GLU A 282 38.70 -15.40 -9.24
N ASN A 283 38.44 -16.62 -8.78
CA ASN A 283 39.37 -17.44 -7.94
C ASN A 283 39.43 -17.14 -6.43
N LEU A 284 38.53 -16.38 -5.85
CA LEU A 284 38.47 -16.27 -4.39
C LEU A 284 37.65 -17.42 -3.78
N LYS A 285 38.30 -18.28 -2.99
CA LYS A 285 37.65 -19.26 -2.10
C LYS A 285 37.10 -18.63 -0.80
N LEU A 286 36.99 -17.31 -0.75
CA LEU A 286 36.41 -16.61 0.40
C LEU A 286 34.90 -16.73 0.34
N GLU A 287 34.32 -17.37 1.35
CA GLU A 287 32.88 -17.35 1.59
C GLU A 287 32.49 -15.94 2.03
N ILE A 288 32.07 -15.11 1.05
CA ILE A 288 31.52 -13.80 1.34
C ILE A 288 30.08 -14.02 1.84
N GLU A 289 29.80 -13.66 3.08
CA GLU A 289 28.44 -13.71 3.59
C GLU A 289 27.61 -12.54 3.05
N PRO A 290 26.39 -12.80 2.51
CA PRO A 290 25.49 -11.74 2.10
C PRO A 290 25.06 -10.90 3.32
N LEU A 291 24.81 -9.62 3.08
CA LEU A 291 24.23 -8.75 4.09
C LEU A 291 22.82 -9.25 4.43
N ARG A 292 22.39 -8.98 5.66
CA ARG A 292 21.03 -9.33 6.08
C ARG A 292 20.02 -8.60 5.18
N GLY A 293 19.37 -9.35 4.29
CA GLY A 293 18.37 -8.83 3.35
C GLY A 293 17.01 -8.60 3.98
N TYR A 294 16.09 -8.15 3.17
CA TYR A 294 14.68 -7.94 3.54
C TYR A 294 13.85 -9.17 3.17
N LYS A 295 12.77 -9.39 3.92
CA LYS A 295 11.74 -10.33 3.49
C LYS A 295 10.98 -9.72 2.32
N GLU A 296 10.70 -10.51 1.28
CA GLU A 296 9.85 -10.04 0.20
C GLU A 296 8.46 -9.66 0.74
N PRO A 297 7.88 -8.54 0.27
CA PRO A 297 6.55 -8.14 0.70
C PRO A 297 5.56 -9.19 0.23
N GLN A 298 4.74 -9.67 1.14
CA GLN A 298 3.66 -10.57 0.80
C GLN A 298 2.39 -9.74 0.55
N PRO A 299 1.75 -9.89 -0.60
CA PRO A 299 0.50 -9.19 -0.84
C PRO A 299 -0.57 -9.67 0.14
N VAL A 300 -1.37 -8.74 0.59
CA VAL A 300 -2.38 -8.91 1.63
C VAL A 300 -3.79 -8.80 1.08
N VAL A 301 -3.96 -7.91 0.12
CA VAL A 301 -5.21 -7.63 -0.58
C VAL A 301 -5.10 -8.08 -2.03
N PHE A 302 -6.11 -8.75 -2.54
CA PHE A 302 -6.19 -9.24 -3.91
C PHE A 302 -7.41 -8.69 -4.60
N ALA A 303 -7.24 -8.25 -5.84
CA ALA A 303 -8.34 -7.90 -6.74
C ALA A 303 -7.96 -8.28 -8.17
N SER A 304 -8.95 -8.57 -9.00
CA SER A 304 -8.71 -8.85 -10.42
C SER A 304 -9.06 -7.64 -11.26
N PHE A 305 -8.21 -7.34 -12.22
CA PHE A 305 -8.37 -6.28 -13.19
C PHE A 305 -8.77 -6.86 -14.54
N TYR A 306 -9.87 -6.35 -15.07
CA TYR A 306 -10.36 -6.68 -16.42
C TYR A 306 -10.49 -5.39 -17.21
N PRO A 307 -9.96 -5.31 -18.43
CA PRO A 307 -10.19 -4.14 -19.26
C PRO A 307 -11.68 -4.08 -19.67
N ILE A 308 -12.22 -2.88 -19.78
CA ILE A 308 -13.61 -2.71 -20.27
C ILE A 308 -13.70 -3.12 -21.73
N ASP A 309 -12.69 -2.77 -22.54
CA ASP A 309 -12.53 -3.24 -23.89
C ASP A 309 -11.57 -4.45 -23.91
N SER A 310 -11.99 -5.56 -24.49
CA SER A 310 -11.18 -6.78 -24.59
C SER A 310 -9.87 -6.59 -25.36
N ASP A 311 -9.84 -5.63 -26.28
CA ASP A 311 -8.66 -5.32 -27.10
C ASP A 311 -7.54 -4.65 -26.27
N ASP A 312 -7.87 -4.06 -25.11
CA ASP A 312 -6.91 -3.46 -24.18
C ASP A 312 -6.16 -4.48 -23.31
N TYR A 313 -6.37 -5.79 -23.47
CA TYR A 313 -5.72 -6.81 -22.64
C TYR A 313 -4.19 -6.75 -22.70
N ASP A 314 -3.63 -6.59 -23.90
CA ASP A 314 -2.17 -6.52 -24.06
C ASP A 314 -1.62 -5.20 -23.50
N LEU A 315 -2.36 -4.10 -23.63
CA LEU A 315 -2.02 -2.81 -23.01
C LEU A 315 -2.04 -2.91 -21.47
N LEU A 316 -3.02 -3.62 -20.90
CA LEU A 316 -3.08 -3.88 -19.46
C LEU A 316 -1.89 -4.73 -19.00
N SER A 317 -1.53 -5.78 -19.75
CA SER A 317 -0.36 -6.60 -19.46
C SER A 317 0.92 -5.77 -19.42
N ASP A 318 1.13 -4.93 -20.42
CA ASP A 318 2.31 -4.06 -20.52
C ASP A 318 2.32 -2.98 -19.42
N GLY A 319 1.16 -2.40 -19.10
CA GLY A 319 1.00 -1.45 -18.00
C GLY A 319 1.37 -2.08 -16.66
N LEU A 320 0.87 -3.27 -16.35
CA LEU A 320 1.20 -3.99 -15.12
C LEU A 320 2.68 -4.36 -15.04
N ARG A 321 3.30 -4.81 -16.13
CA ARG A 321 4.74 -5.09 -16.19
C ARG A 321 5.56 -3.83 -15.91
N LYS A 322 5.23 -2.70 -16.53
CA LYS A 322 5.92 -1.43 -16.30
C LYS A 322 5.73 -0.90 -14.88
N LEU A 323 4.51 -1.04 -14.32
CA LEU A 323 4.28 -0.70 -12.91
C LEU A 323 5.11 -1.55 -11.97
N LYS A 324 5.21 -2.86 -12.20
CA LYS A 324 6.04 -3.76 -11.41
C LYS A 324 7.53 -3.41 -11.45
N LEU A 325 8.01 -2.80 -12.54
CA LEU A 325 9.38 -2.30 -12.63
C LEU A 325 9.67 -1.15 -11.65
N SER A 326 8.65 -0.34 -11.32
CA SER A 326 8.77 0.75 -10.36
C SER A 326 8.24 0.42 -8.97
N ASP A 327 7.52 -0.70 -8.83
CA ASP A 327 6.88 -1.15 -7.61
C ASP A 327 7.04 -2.67 -7.46
N SER A 328 8.10 -3.08 -6.81
CA SER A 328 8.45 -4.49 -6.61
C SER A 328 7.43 -5.27 -5.76
N SER A 329 6.57 -4.56 -5.02
CA SER A 329 5.54 -5.16 -4.18
C SER A 329 4.30 -5.62 -4.95
N LEU A 330 4.08 -5.10 -6.17
CA LEU A 330 2.99 -5.49 -7.03
C LEU A 330 3.20 -6.91 -7.57
N SER A 331 2.24 -7.78 -7.34
CA SER A 331 2.20 -9.12 -7.93
C SER A 331 0.98 -9.25 -8.85
N PHE A 332 1.12 -9.96 -9.97
CA PHE A 332 0.00 -10.22 -10.86
C PHE A 332 0.17 -11.53 -11.63
N ASN A 333 -0.94 -12.19 -11.88
CA ASN A 333 -1.01 -13.42 -12.66
C ASN A 333 -2.18 -13.34 -13.64
N PRO A 334 -2.06 -13.91 -14.86
CA PRO A 334 -3.17 -13.98 -15.80
C PRO A 334 -4.37 -14.71 -15.19
N GLU A 335 -5.56 -14.19 -15.44
CA GLU A 335 -6.82 -14.77 -15.01
C GLU A 335 -7.85 -14.63 -16.14
N SER A 336 -8.83 -15.52 -16.19
CA SER A 336 -9.94 -15.42 -17.13
C SER A 336 -11.27 -15.64 -16.42
N SER A 337 -12.26 -14.83 -16.77
CA SER A 337 -13.63 -14.92 -16.29
C SER A 337 -14.58 -15.19 -17.45
N GLY A 338 -15.53 -16.10 -17.28
CA GLY A 338 -16.56 -16.37 -18.29
C GLY A 338 -17.42 -15.14 -18.64
N ALA A 339 -17.56 -14.20 -17.70
CA ALA A 339 -18.36 -12.98 -17.85
C ALA A 339 -17.55 -11.75 -18.28
N LEU A 340 -16.27 -11.65 -17.86
CA LEU A 340 -15.43 -10.45 -18.06
C LEU A 340 -14.28 -10.68 -19.05
N GLY A 341 -14.11 -11.91 -19.54
CA GLY A 341 -13.03 -12.24 -20.46
C GLY A 341 -11.67 -12.41 -19.76
N ARG A 342 -10.59 -12.01 -20.44
CA ARG A 342 -9.22 -12.13 -19.97
C ARG A 342 -8.84 -10.92 -19.09
N GLY A 343 -8.12 -11.17 -18.02
CA GLY A 343 -7.67 -10.16 -17.08
C GLY A 343 -6.47 -10.64 -16.27
N PHE A 344 -6.22 -9.97 -15.14
CA PHE A 344 -5.13 -10.31 -14.24
C PHE A 344 -5.60 -10.27 -12.80
N ARG A 345 -5.26 -11.30 -12.02
CA ARG A 345 -5.38 -11.29 -10.58
C ARG A 345 -4.14 -10.62 -10.01
N CYS A 346 -4.34 -9.52 -9.31
CA CYS A 346 -3.28 -8.69 -8.75
C CYS A 346 -3.28 -8.76 -7.22
N GLY A 347 -2.09 -8.71 -6.62
CA GLY A 347 -1.88 -8.66 -5.19
C GLY A 347 -1.24 -7.34 -4.78
N PHE A 348 -1.74 -6.78 -3.67
CA PHE A 348 -1.41 -5.45 -3.16
C PHE A 348 -1.08 -5.50 -1.67
N LEU A 349 -0.30 -4.54 -1.18
CA LEU A 349 0.04 -4.41 0.24
C LEU A 349 -1.14 -3.95 1.11
N GLY A 350 -2.13 -3.28 0.51
CA GLY A 350 -3.31 -2.78 1.20
C GLY A 350 -4.29 -2.10 0.24
N MET A 351 -5.33 -1.49 0.80
CA MET A 351 -6.38 -0.83 0.00
C MET A 351 -5.89 0.42 -0.72
N LEU A 352 -5.09 1.24 -0.07
CA LEU A 352 -4.52 2.44 -0.68
C LEU A 352 -3.58 2.07 -1.85
N HIS A 353 -2.79 1.00 -1.69
CA HIS A 353 -1.95 0.50 -2.77
C HIS A 353 -2.79 0.07 -3.99
N LEU A 354 -3.90 -0.68 -3.79
CA LEU A 354 -4.84 -1.03 -4.85
C LEU A 354 -5.39 0.20 -5.58
N GLU A 355 -5.80 1.23 -4.83
CA GLU A 355 -6.32 2.46 -5.41
C GLU A 355 -5.27 3.19 -6.26
N ILE A 356 -4.04 3.29 -5.76
CA ILE A 356 -2.93 3.96 -6.46
C ILE A 356 -2.59 3.24 -7.76
N VAL A 357 -2.47 1.91 -7.73
CA VAL A 357 -2.19 1.11 -8.94
C VAL A 357 -3.31 1.27 -9.96
N THR A 358 -4.58 1.22 -9.50
CA THR A 358 -5.74 1.44 -10.39
C THR A 358 -5.72 2.82 -11.03
N GLU A 359 -5.43 3.86 -10.25
CA GLU A 359 -5.37 5.23 -10.72
C GLU A 359 -4.19 5.45 -11.69
N ARG A 360 -3.03 4.86 -11.42
CA ARG A 360 -1.87 4.90 -12.33
C ARG A 360 -2.16 4.19 -13.65
N LEU A 361 -2.77 3.01 -13.63
CA LEU A 361 -3.16 2.33 -14.87
C LEU A 361 -4.10 3.19 -15.72
N LYS A 362 -5.01 3.92 -15.08
CA LYS A 362 -5.90 4.84 -15.77
C LYS A 362 -5.18 6.08 -16.32
N ARG A 363 -4.32 6.74 -15.53
CA ARG A 363 -3.67 8.01 -15.92
C ARG A 363 -2.50 7.80 -16.86
N ASP A 364 -1.61 6.86 -16.52
CA ASP A 364 -0.34 6.69 -17.23
C ASP A 364 -0.52 5.88 -18.52
N TYR A 365 -1.54 4.99 -18.57
CA TYR A 365 -1.79 4.09 -19.70
C TYR A 365 -3.16 4.25 -20.37
N GLY A 366 -4.02 5.15 -19.87
CA GLY A 366 -5.36 5.39 -20.45
C GLY A 366 -6.36 4.25 -20.26
N LEU A 367 -6.06 3.27 -19.39
CA LEU A 367 -6.84 2.06 -19.22
C LEU A 367 -8.11 2.31 -18.38
N ASN A 368 -9.25 1.87 -18.91
CA ASN A 368 -10.49 1.81 -18.15
C ASN A 368 -10.72 0.35 -17.70
N LEU A 369 -10.74 0.14 -16.38
CA LEU A 369 -10.73 -1.18 -15.79
C LEU A 369 -12.01 -1.48 -14.99
N ILE A 370 -12.44 -2.74 -15.03
CA ILE A 370 -13.33 -3.32 -14.04
C ILE A 370 -12.44 -3.95 -12.97
N THR A 371 -12.48 -3.42 -11.76
CA THR A 371 -11.79 -3.98 -10.60
C THR A 371 -12.78 -4.82 -9.80
N THR A 372 -12.45 -6.10 -9.60
CA THR A 372 -13.29 -6.95 -8.74
C THR A 372 -13.23 -6.50 -7.29
N SER A 373 -14.13 -7.03 -6.49
CA SER A 373 -14.11 -6.81 -5.06
C SER A 373 -12.78 -7.25 -4.43
N PRO A 374 -12.15 -6.38 -3.63
CA PRO A 374 -10.97 -6.77 -2.89
C PRO A 374 -11.26 -7.96 -1.97
N SER A 375 -10.30 -8.86 -1.85
CA SER A 375 -10.35 -10.04 -0.99
C SER A 375 -9.00 -10.25 -0.31
N VAL A 376 -9.00 -10.96 0.81
CA VAL A 376 -7.78 -11.44 1.47
C VAL A 376 -7.42 -12.84 0.97
N ILE A 377 -6.22 -13.33 1.27
CA ILE A 377 -5.86 -14.73 1.01
C ILE A 377 -6.45 -15.61 2.12
N TYR A 378 -7.30 -16.55 1.73
CA TYR A 378 -7.73 -17.65 2.57
C TYR A 378 -6.86 -18.89 2.29
N ARG A 379 -6.56 -19.66 3.31
CA ARG A 379 -5.80 -20.92 3.22
C ARG A 379 -6.67 -22.08 3.61
N LYS A 380 -6.34 -23.28 3.16
CA LYS A 380 -6.90 -24.52 3.68
C LYS A 380 -5.85 -25.18 4.56
N ASN A 381 -6.23 -25.57 5.75
CA ASN A 381 -5.36 -26.34 6.63
C ASN A 381 -5.37 -27.84 6.26
N GLN A 382 -4.61 -28.65 7.00
CA GLN A 382 -4.53 -30.08 6.77
C GLN A 382 -5.86 -30.83 6.94
N GLU A 383 -6.83 -30.23 7.66
CA GLU A 383 -8.17 -30.76 7.87
C GLU A 383 -9.19 -30.21 6.84
N ASP A 384 -8.74 -29.58 5.75
CA ASP A 384 -9.56 -28.91 4.71
C ASP A 384 -10.44 -27.77 5.23
N LYS A 385 -10.17 -27.26 6.44
CA LYS A 385 -10.85 -26.09 7.02
C LYS A 385 -10.25 -24.81 6.47
N ILE A 386 -11.10 -23.81 6.25
CA ILE A 386 -10.67 -22.50 5.73
C ILE A 386 -10.08 -21.68 6.89
N GLU A 387 -8.89 -21.16 6.66
CA GLU A 387 -8.22 -20.22 7.55
C GLU A 387 -8.20 -18.82 6.94
N GLU A 388 -8.50 -17.83 7.76
CA GLU A 388 -8.43 -16.41 7.42
C GLU A 388 -7.24 -15.73 8.10
N PRO A 389 -6.62 -14.72 7.46
CA PRO A 389 -5.57 -13.93 8.09
C PRO A 389 -6.17 -13.08 9.21
N VAL A 390 -5.50 -13.10 10.36
CA VAL A 390 -5.86 -12.33 11.55
C VAL A 390 -4.84 -11.23 11.77
N MET A 391 -5.30 -10.06 12.18
CA MET A 391 -4.48 -8.91 12.51
C MET A 391 -4.61 -8.51 13.97
N ASP A 392 -3.52 -7.99 14.53
CA ASP A 392 -3.54 -7.17 15.73
C ASP A 392 -3.70 -5.71 15.27
N MET A 393 -4.75 -5.05 15.74
CA MET A 393 -5.08 -3.66 15.41
C MET A 393 -4.96 -2.79 16.65
N GLU A 394 -4.31 -1.63 16.50
CA GLU A 394 -4.22 -0.59 17.51
C GLU A 394 -4.95 0.67 17.05
N ILE A 395 -5.87 1.17 17.86
CA ILE A 395 -6.62 2.38 17.60
C ILE A 395 -6.25 3.40 18.68
N ILE A 396 -5.69 4.54 18.26
CA ILE A 396 -5.43 5.68 19.14
C ILE A 396 -6.57 6.69 19.01
N THR A 397 -7.10 7.11 20.15
CA THR A 397 -8.23 8.04 20.20
C THR A 397 -8.28 8.81 21.52
N PRO A 398 -8.88 10.01 21.56
CA PRO A 398 -9.29 10.62 22.82
C PRO A 398 -10.25 9.72 23.60
N ASN A 399 -10.12 9.67 24.92
CA ASN A 399 -10.87 8.77 25.81
C ASN A 399 -12.39 8.89 25.68
N GLN A 400 -12.90 10.07 25.33
CA GLN A 400 -14.34 10.33 25.13
C GLN A 400 -14.96 9.46 24.03
N TYR A 401 -14.17 8.97 23.06
CA TYR A 401 -14.65 8.13 21.95
C TYR A 401 -14.54 6.62 22.24
N LEU A 402 -14.08 6.21 23.43
CA LEU A 402 -13.98 4.79 23.79
C LEU A 402 -15.31 4.06 23.65
N GLY A 403 -16.41 4.63 24.15
CA GLY A 403 -17.74 4.04 24.05
C GLY A 403 -18.23 3.85 22.61
N PRO A 404 -18.26 4.92 21.78
CA PRO A 404 -18.60 4.82 20.36
C PRO A 404 -17.75 3.83 19.58
N ILE A 405 -16.43 3.79 19.82
CA ILE A 405 -15.53 2.87 19.12
C ILE A 405 -15.74 1.43 19.57
N ASN A 406 -15.93 1.16 20.86
CA ASN A 406 -16.26 -0.18 21.35
C ASN A 406 -17.58 -0.68 20.73
N LYS A 407 -18.59 0.19 20.63
CA LYS A 407 -19.85 -0.15 19.95
C LYS A 407 -19.63 -0.43 18.45
N LEU A 408 -18.70 0.27 17.79
CA LEU A 408 -18.35 -0.03 16.40
C LEU A 408 -17.68 -1.41 16.31
N LEU A 409 -16.70 -1.70 17.17
CA LEU A 409 -15.96 -2.97 17.17
C LEU A 409 -16.85 -4.19 17.43
N THR A 410 -17.90 -4.07 18.25
CA THR A 410 -18.86 -5.18 18.47
C THR A 410 -19.64 -5.60 17.22
N ASN A 411 -19.67 -4.77 16.17
CA ASN A 411 -20.30 -5.13 14.89
C ASN A 411 -19.38 -5.96 13.98
N PHE A 412 -18.12 -6.15 14.37
CA PHE A 412 -17.13 -6.90 13.61
C PHE A 412 -16.70 -8.14 14.39
N PRO A 413 -16.37 -9.23 13.71
CA PRO A 413 -15.80 -10.39 14.36
C PRO A 413 -14.40 -10.07 14.90
N GLY A 414 -14.11 -10.52 16.09
CA GLY A 414 -12.80 -10.29 16.72
C GLY A 414 -12.90 -10.21 18.24
N GLU A 415 -11.77 -9.94 18.85
CA GLU A 415 -11.64 -9.91 20.30
C GLU A 415 -10.98 -8.61 20.75
N PHE A 416 -11.64 -7.91 21.65
CA PHE A 416 -11.04 -6.80 22.37
C PHE A 416 -9.97 -7.34 23.34
N LYS A 417 -8.73 -6.86 23.24
CA LYS A 417 -7.62 -7.34 24.05
C LYS A 417 -7.37 -6.47 25.26
N ASP A 418 -7.17 -5.17 25.05
CA ASP A 418 -6.77 -4.26 26.10
C ASP A 418 -7.04 -2.80 25.73
N THR A 419 -7.04 -1.92 26.76
CA THR A 419 -6.99 -0.47 26.60
C THR A 419 -5.85 0.09 27.42
N VAL A 420 -4.87 0.69 26.75
CA VAL A 420 -3.70 1.29 27.39
C VAL A 420 -3.84 2.81 27.40
N TRP A 421 -3.63 3.45 28.53
CA TRP A 421 -3.63 4.91 28.65
C TRP A 421 -2.27 5.48 28.21
N LEU A 422 -2.28 6.21 27.11
CA LEU A 422 -1.10 6.96 26.65
C LEU A 422 -0.94 8.23 27.51
N THR A 423 -2.03 8.97 27.72
CA THR A 423 -2.14 10.12 28.63
C THR A 423 -3.49 10.05 29.33
N ASP A 424 -3.79 11.02 30.21
CA ASP A 424 -5.09 11.10 30.90
C ASP A 424 -6.28 11.31 29.93
N GLU A 425 -6.00 11.83 28.73
CA GLU A 425 -7.01 12.12 27.72
C GLU A 425 -6.96 11.22 26.49
N LYS A 426 -5.89 10.45 26.28
CA LYS A 426 -5.66 9.66 25.07
C LYS A 426 -5.39 8.20 25.39
N ILE A 427 -6.05 7.31 24.67
CA ILE A 427 -6.01 5.87 24.88
C ILE A 427 -5.62 5.12 23.61
N ILE A 428 -5.08 3.93 23.80
CA ILE A 428 -4.79 2.93 22.76
C ILE A 428 -5.71 1.75 23.00
N ILE A 429 -6.59 1.46 22.06
CA ILE A 429 -7.45 0.29 22.06
C ILE A 429 -6.77 -0.79 21.25
N LYS A 430 -6.56 -1.97 21.85
CA LYS A 430 -5.99 -3.15 21.17
C LYS A 430 -7.09 -4.14 20.84
N PHE A 431 -7.19 -4.50 19.57
CA PHE A 431 -8.20 -5.41 19.05
C PHE A 431 -7.57 -6.45 18.14
N GLU A 432 -7.93 -7.71 18.30
CA GLU A 432 -7.53 -8.78 17.40
C GLU A 432 -8.74 -9.21 16.57
N GLY A 433 -8.61 -9.21 15.25
CA GLY A 433 -9.71 -9.58 14.37
C GLY A 433 -9.23 -9.98 12.97
N PRO A 434 -10.15 -10.50 12.14
CA PRO A 434 -9.80 -10.88 10.77
C PRO A 434 -9.46 -9.65 9.92
N LEU A 435 -8.51 -9.83 9.01
CA LEU A 435 -8.02 -8.77 8.15
C LEU A 435 -9.10 -8.22 7.19
N ASP A 436 -10.10 -9.01 6.85
CA ASP A 436 -11.19 -8.60 5.96
C ASP A 436 -12.03 -7.43 6.51
N ILE A 437 -11.97 -7.16 7.81
CA ILE A 437 -12.60 -5.98 8.44
C ILE A 437 -12.16 -4.69 7.74
N ILE A 438 -10.88 -4.58 7.39
CA ILE A 438 -10.32 -3.40 6.71
C ILE A 438 -11.00 -3.17 5.35
N LEU A 439 -11.34 -4.26 4.65
CA LEU A 439 -12.01 -4.19 3.35
C LEU A 439 -13.47 -3.71 3.45
N GLN A 440 -14.05 -3.68 4.65
CA GLN A 440 -15.46 -3.33 4.90
C GLN A 440 -15.65 -1.85 5.28
N SER A 441 -14.79 -0.95 4.78
CA SER A 441 -14.83 0.49 5.09
C SER A 441 -14.76 0.78 6.60
N PHE A 442 -14.03 -0.06 7.34
CA PHE A 442 -13.85 0.12 8.79
C PHE A 442 -13.22 1.46 9.11
N TYR A 443 -12.21 1.87 8.33
CA TYR A 443 -11.52 3.14 8.53
C TYR A 443 -12.46 4.35 8.45
N ASP A 444 -13.37 4.37 7.46
CA ASP A 444 -14.34 5.46 7.30
C ASP A 444 -15.34 5.49 8.46
N LYS A 445 -15.80 4.31 8.89
CA LYS A 445 -16.68 4.19 10.05
C LYS A 445 -15.98 4.64 11.34
N LEU A 446 -14.72 4.28 11.52
CA LEU A 446 -13.90 4.70 12.65
C LEU A 446 -13.75 6.22 12.69
N LYS A 447 -13.41 6.84 11.55
CA LYS A 447 -13.34 8.29 11.41
C LYS A 447 -14.67 8.97 11.73
N THR A 448 -15.76 8.42 11.24
CA THR A 448 -17.11 8.95 11.48
C THR A 448 -17.47 8.94 12.97
N VAL A 449 -17.31 7.80 13.66
CA VAL A 449 -17.68 7.68 15.10
C VAL A 449 -16.77 8.45 16.03
N SER A 450 -15.56 8.77 15.58
CA SER A 450 -14.56 9.54 16.34
C SER A 450 -14.44 10.99 15.88
N SER A 451 -15.33 11.48 15.04
CA SER A 451 -15.26 12.85 14.48
C SER A 451 -13.89 13.15 13.81
N GLY A 452 -13.25 12.14 13.26
CA GLY A 452 -11.92 12.23 12.62
C GLY A 452 -10.74 12.10 13.55
N TYR A 453 -10.93 12.03 14.88
CA TYR A 453 -9.83 12.00 15.84
C TYR A 453 -9.15 10.65 16.01
N ALA A 454 -9.81 9.54 15.71
CA ALA A 454 -9.18 8.23 15.82
C ALA A 454 -8.26 7.94 14.64
N SER A 455 -7.12 7.36 14.94
CA SER A 455 -6.21 6.75 13.98
C SER A 455 -6.03 5.27 14.29
N MET A 456 -5.73 4.47 13.27
CA MET A 456 -5.49 3.05 13.45
C MET A 456 -4.23 2.60 12.72
N SER A 457 -3.61 1.56 13.26
CA SER A 457 -2.59 0.76 12.61
C SER A 457 -2.90 -0.73 12.82
N TYR A 458 -2.34 -1.58 12.00
CA TYR A 458 -2.52 -3.03 12.14
C TYR A 458 -1.27 -3.78 11.69
N GLN A 459 -1.10 -4.97 12.24
CA GLN A 459 -0.07 -5.92 11.82
C GLN A 459 -0.72 -7.29 11.64
N ILE A 460 -0.36 -7.98 10.55
CA ILE A 460 -0.82 -9.35 10.34
C ILE A 460 -0.05 -10.26 11.27
N LYS A 461 -0.79 -11.09 12.01
CA LYS A 461 -0.23 -11.97 13.02
C LYS A 461 -0.09 -13.39 12.50
N ASP A 462 -1.21 -14.03 12.23
CA ASP A 462 -1.29 -15.46 11.89
C ASP A 462 -2.59 -15.75 11.13
N TYR A 463 -2.84 -17.01 10.83
CA TYR A 463 -4.07 -17.50 10.23
C TYR A 463 -4.88 -18.28 11.27
N LYS A 464 -6.19 -18.04 11.33
CA LYS A 464 -7.12 -18.75 12.21
C LYS A 464 -8.23 -19.40 11.41
N VAL A 465 -8.66 -20.57 11.86
CA VAL A 465 -9.82 -21.26 11.28
C VAL A 465 -11.08 -20.40 11.43
N ALA A 466 -11.80 -20.20 10.33
CA ALA A 466 -13.03 -19.44 10.30
C ALA A 466 -14.13 -20.20 9.57
N ASP A 467 -15.37 -20.04 10.04
CA ASP A 467 -16.54 -20.63 9.37
C ASP A 467 -16.97 -19.73 8.21
N LEU A 468 -16.22 -19.86 7.11
CA LEU A 468 -16.41 -19.11 5.87
C LEU A 468 -17.01 -20.01 4.80
N VAL A 469 -17.89 -19.42 4.00
CA VAL A 469 -18.52 -20.07 2.86
C VAL A 469 -18.39 -19.19 1.62
N LYS A 470 -18.30 -19.82 0.46
CA LYS A 470 -18.32 -19.10 -0.82
C LYS A 470 -19.77 -18.77 -1.18
N LEU A 471 -20.11 -17.49 -1.16
CA LEU A 471 -21.38 -16.99 -1.63
C LEU A 471 -21.28 -16.78 -3.14
N ASP A 472 -21.95 -17.64 -3.89
CA ASP A 472 -22.01 -17.57 -5.35
C ASP A 472 -23.23 -16.79 -5.80
N ILE A 473 -23.06 -15.94 -6.81
CA ILE A 473 -24.15 -15.19 -7.44
C ILE A 473 -24.39 -15.78 -8.82
N LEU A 474 -25.64 -16.19 -9.05
CA LEU A 474 -26.10 -16.74 -10.33
C LEU A 474 -27.06 -15.76 -10.99
N ILE A 475 -26.87 -15.49 -12.27
CA ILE A 475 -27.76 -14.68 -13.09
C ILE A 475 -28.19 -15.57 -14.27
N ASP A 476 -29.49 -15.80 -14.37
CA ASP A 476 -30.11 -16.72 -15.33
C ASP A 476 -29.53 -18.15 -15.29
N GLY A 477 -29.11 -18.59 -14.09
CA GLY A 477 -28.51 -19.90 -13.84
C GLY A 477 -26.99 -19.96 -14.09
N GLU A 478 -26.39 -18.93 -14.71
CA GLU A 478 -24.94 -18.84 -14.88
C GLU A 478 -24.27 -18.19 -13.68
N LYS A 479 -23.23 -18.79 -13.16
CA LYS A 479 -22.43 -18.26 -12.05
C LYS A 479 -21.55 -17.09 -12.50
N ILE A 480 -21.67 -15.95 -11.83
CA ILE A 480 -20.87 -14.75 -12.11
C ILE A 480 -19.80 -14.62 -11.02
N GLU A 481 -18.60 -15.08 -11.34
CA GLU A 481 -17.51 -15.10 -10.36
C GLU A 481 -17.12 -13.71 -9.82
N ALA A 482 -17.21 -12.67 -10.65
CA ALA A 482 -16.91 -11.30 -10.26
C ALA A 482 -17.79 -10.77 -9.10
N PHE A 483 -18.96 -11.35 -8.89
CA PHE A 483 -19.85 -11.02 -7.78
C PHE A 483 -19.80 -12.03 -6.63
N SER A 484 -19.15 -13.19 -6.85
CA SER A 484 -18.95 -14.21 -5.82
C SER A 484 -17.90 -13.75 -4.81
N LYS A 485 -18.11 -14.05 -3.51
CA LYS A 485 -17.17 -13.69 -2.44
C LYS A 485 -17.20 -14.68 -1.29
N MET A 486 -16.13 -14.70 -0.50
CA MET A 486 -16.13 -15.40 0.78
C MET A 486 -16.89 -14.56 1.82
N VAL A 487 -17.73 -15.20 2.60
CA VAL A 487 -18.53 -14.57 3.67
C VAL A 487 -18.61 -15.51 4.86
N ARG A 488 -18.84 -14.99 6.05
CA ARG A 488 -19.17 -15.81 7.21
C ARG A 488 -20.49 -16.52 6.98
N ARG A 489 -20.57 -17.77 7.38
CA ARG A 489 -21.79 -18.58 7.23
C ARG A 489 -23.01 -17.88 7.86
N SER A 490 -22.83 -17.25 9.03
CA SER A 490 -23.87 -16.44 9.71
C SER A 490 -24.40 -15.29 8.89
N ASP A 491 -23.57 -14.68 8.05
CA ASP A 491 -23.90 -13.48 7.27
C ASP A 491 -24.34 -13.78 5.84
N SER A 492 -24.20 -15.04 5.42
CA SER A 492 -24.40 -15.47 4.02
C SER A 492 -25.78 -15.12 3.47
N TYR A 493 -26.84 -15.30 4.27
CA TYR A 493 -28.20 -14.94 3.88
C TYR A 493 -28.38 -13.41 3.72
N ARG A 494 -27.91 -12.64 4.69
CA ARG A 494 -28.04 -11.17 4.69
C ARG A 494 -27.30 -10.57 3.49
N GLU A 495 -26.06 -10.99 3.27
CA GLU A 495 -25.24 -10.52 2.15
C GLU A 495 -25.78 -11.01 0.80
N GLY A 496 -26.23 -12.26 0.73
CA GLY A 496 -26.86 -12.81 -0.48
C GLY A 496 -28.11 -12.02 -0.87
N LYS A 497 -29.00 -11.75 0.08
CA LYS A 497 -30.22 -10.96 -0.15
C LYS A 497 -29.88 -9.53 -0.61
N ARG A 498 -28.92 -8.87 0.04
CA ARG A 498 -28.50 -7.51 -0.32
C ARG A 498 -27.96 -7.45 -1.76
N LEU A 499 -27.09 -8.38 -2.15
CA LEU A 499 -26.49 -8.42 -3.50
C LEU A 499 -27.54 -8.72 -4.56
N VAL A 500 -28.48 -9.64 -4.29
CA VAL A 500 -29.53 -10.02 -5.23
C VAL A 500 -30.51 -8.85 -5.46
N GLU A 501 -30.87 -8.09 -4.41
CA GLU A 501 -31.71 -6.90 -4.53
C GLU A 501 -30.99 -5.77 -5.27
N LEU A 502 -29.74 -5.52 -4.95
CA LEU A 502 -28.90 -4.54 -5.66
C LEU A 502 -28.78 -4.86 -7.15
N LEU A 503 -28.47 -6.11 -7.49
CA LEU A 503 -28.39 -6.56 -8.88
C LEU A 503 -29.74 -6.41 -9.61
N LYS A 504 -30.85 -6.70 -8.93
CA LYS A 504 -32.18 -6.48 -9.50
C LYS A 504 -32.43 -5.01 -9.85
N GLU A 505 -31.93 -4.07 -9.05
CA GLU A 505 -32.07 -2.63 -9.33
C GLU A 505 -31.18 -2.21 -10.51
N VAL A 506 -29.92 -2.62 -10.51
CA VAL A 506 -28.89 -2.12 -11.43
C VAL A 506 -28.93 -2.80 -12.81
N LEU A 507 -29.32 -4.08 -12.90
CA LEU A 507 -29.39 -4.80 -14.18
C LEU A 507 -30.38 -4.13 -15.13
N PRO A 508 -30.09 -4.05 -16.44
CA PRO A 508 -31.03 -3.58 -17.44
C PRO A 508 -32.23 -4.52 -17.57
N TYR A 509 -33.30 -4.05 -18.22
CA TYR A 509 -34.41 -4.91 -18.57
C TYR A 509 -34.09 -5.73 -19.81
N TYR A 510 -34.28 -7.05 -19.71
CA TYR A 510 -34.10 -7.99 -20.81
C TYR A 510 -35.47 -8.35 -21.45
N GLN A 511 -35.44 -9.02 -22.59
CA GLN A 511 -36.66 -9.44 -23.27
C GLN A 511 -37.44 -10.54 -22.53
N TRP A 512 -36.76 -11.26 -21.62
CA TRP A 512 -37.31 -12.28 -20.72
C TRP A 512 -37.03 -11.92 -19.27
N SER A 513 -37.68 -12.59 -18.35
CA SER A 513 -37.42 -12.40 -16.92
C SER A 513 -36.15 -13.13 -16.51
N VAL A 514 -35.23 -12.43 -15.90
CA VAL A 514 -33.92 -12.95 -15.48
C VAL A 514 -33.94 -13.23 -13.97
N PRO A 515 -33.83 -14.50 -13.56
CA PRO A 515 -33.65 -14.84 -12.14
C PRO A 515 -32.24 -14.47 -11.70
N ILE A 516 -32.15 -13.88 -10.52
CA ILE A 516 -30.91 -13.54 -9.82
C ILE A 516 -30.93 -14.31 -8.52
N GLN A 517 -29.90 -15.09 -8.23
CA GLN A 517 -29.86 -16.00 -7.10
C GLN A 517 -28.54 -15.88 -6.37
N ALA A 518 -28.57 -15.97 -5.05
CA ALA A 518 -27.40 -16.13 -4.20
C ALA A 518 -27.41 -17.54 -3.61
N ALA A 519 -26.33 -18.28 -3.76
CA ALA A 519 -26.23 -19.67 -3.34
C ALA A 519 -24.93 -19.92 -2.54
N VAL A 520 -25.00 -20.88 -1.62
CA VAL A 520 -23.86 -21.42 -0.88
C VAL A 520 -23.90 -22.93 -1.06
N ASP A 521 -22.79 -23.53 -1.47
CA ASP A 521 -22.67 -24.99 -1.70
C ASP A 521 -23.81 -25.54 -2.58
N GLY A 522 -24.23 -24.77 -3.59
CA GLY A 522 -25.32 -25.12 -4.50
C GLY A 522 -26.74 -24.83 -3.95
N ASN A 523 -26.89 -24.54 -2.68
CA ASN A 523 -28.19 -24.20 -2.06
C ASN A 523 -28.51 -22.72 -2.22
N ILE A 524 -29.69 -22.41 -2.79
CA ILE A 524 -30.14 -21.04 -3.01
C ILE A 524 -30.62 -20.46 -1.68
N LEU A 525 -29.95 -19.40 -1.19
CA LEU A 525 -30.30 -18.69 0.02
C LEU A 525 -31.26 -17.51 -0.24
N ALA A 526 -31.03 -16.79 -1.32
CA ALA A 526 -31.86 -15.64 -1.68
C ALA A 526 -32.11 -15.59 -3.20
N ARG A 527 -33.25 -15.06 -3.59
CA ARG A 527 -33.65 -14.96 -4.99
C ARG A 527 -34.45 -13.69 -5.24
N ALA A 528 -34.14 -13.02 -6.35
CA ALA A 528 -34.98 -11.98 -6.94
C ALA A 528 -35.14 -12.23 -8.44
N THR A 529 -36.04 -11.52 -9.08
CA THR A 529 -36.24 -11.65 -10.54
C THR A 529 -36.33 -10.27 -11.16
N LYS A 530 -35.45 -9.99 -12.14
CA LYS A 530 -35.60 -8.81 -13.00
C LYS A 530 -36.72 -9.06 -14.01
N GLY A 531 -37.73 -8.23 -14.00
CA GLY A 531 -38.86 -8.39 -14.91
C GLY A 531 -38.48 -8.23 -16.38
N ALA A 532 -39.19 -8.93 -17.26
CA ALA A 532 -39.01 -8.77 -18.70
C ALA A 532 -39.50 -7.40 -19.19
N MET A 533 -38.90 -6.88 -20.25
CA MET A 533 -39.46 -5.73 -21.00
C MET A 533 -40.93 -5.97 -21.35
N LYS A 534 -41.78 -5.01 -21.04
CA LYS A 534 -43.20 -5.05 -21.36
C LYS A 534 -43.44 -4.23 -22.64
N LYS A 535 -43.77 -4.93 -23.73
CA LYS A 535 -44.33 -4.28 -24.91
C LYS A 535 -45.83 -4.44 -24.83
N ASP A 536 -46.60 -3.35 -24.90
CA ASP A 536 -48.04 -3.44 -25.00
C ASP A 536 -48.41 -3.96 -26.40
N VAL A 537 -48.81 -5.23 -26.44
CA VAL A 537 -49.23 -5.91 -27.68
C VAL A 537 -50.75 -5.83 -27.86
N THR A 538 -51.44 -5.19 -26.92
CA THR A 538 -52.91 -5.10 -26.89
C THR A 538 -53.44 -3.68 -26.99
N GLY A 539 -52.59 -2.64 -26.89
CA GLY A 539 -53.00 -1.21 -26.85
C GLY A 539 -53.66 -0.71 -28.13
N TYR A 540 -53.43 -1.40 -29.27
CA TYR A 540 -54.09 -1.07 -30.54
C TYR A 540 -55.44 -1.78 -30.73
N LEU A 541 -55.85 -2.66 -29.83
CA LEU A 541 -57.12 -3.37 -29.89
C LEU A 541 -58.23 -2.53 -29.28
N TYR A 542 -59.04 -1.91 -30.14
CA TYR A 542 -60.23 -1.15 -29.73
C TYR A 542 -61.37 -2.11 -29.42
N GLY A 543 -62.04 -1.99 -28.27
CA GLY A 543 -63.23 -2.79 -27.91
C GLY A 543 -62.93 -4.13 -27.23
N GLY A 544 -63.95 -4.77 -26.73
CA GLY A 544 -63.91 -5.87 -25.79
C GLY A 544 -63.54 -7.27 -26.30
N ASP A 545 -62.73 -7.43 -27.35
CA ASP A 545 -62.31 -8.76 -27.80
C ASP A 545 -61.27 -9.37 -26.82
N TYR A 546 -61.78 -9.89 -25.74
CA TYR A 546 -61.01 -10.55 -24.67
C TYR A 546 -60.27 -11.77 -25.19
N SER A 547 -60.86 -12.52 -26.13
CA SER A 547 -60.24 -13.74 -26.66
C SER A 547 -58.99 -13.43 -27.49
N ARG A 548 -59.01 -12.38 -28.29
CA ARG A 548 -57.88 -11.91 -29.11
C ARG A 548 -56.77 -11.30 -28.22
N LYS A 549 -57.12 -10.50 -27.22
CA LYS A 549 -56.17 -9.97 -26.22
C LYS A 549 -55.45 -11.12 -25.52
N ARG A 550 -56.16 -12.15 -25.07
CA ARG A 550 -55.61 -13.32 -24.42
C ARG A 550 -54.67 -14.10 -25.33
N LYS A 551 -55.03 -14.37 -26.57
CA LYS A 551 -54.18 -15.04 -27.55
C LYS A 551 -52.88 -14.30 -27.83
N LEU A 552 -52.91 -12.96 -27.93
CA LEU A 552 -51.70 -12.15 -28.13
C LEU A 552 -50.78 -12.18 -26.90
N LEU A 553 -51.35 -12.07 -25.68
CA LEU A 553 -50.55 -12.21 -24.47
C LEU A 553 -49.95 -13.60 -24.29
N GLU A 554 -50.71 -14.67 -24.63
CA GLU A 554 -50.17 -16.06 -24.61
C GLU A 554 -49.07 -16.25 -25.63
N LYS A 555 -49.21 -15.69 -26.85
CA LYS A 555 -48.18 -15.72 -27.88
C LYS A 555 -46.92 -14.98 -27.44
N GLN A 556 -47.06 -13.81 -26.79
CA GLN A 556 -45.96 -13.06 -26.22
C GLN A 556 -45.27 -13.86 -25.10
N LYS A 557 -46.04 -14.50 -24.21
CA LYS A 557 -45.51 -15.34 -23.11
C LYS A 557 -44.75 -16.53 -23.64
N LYS A 558 -45.25 -17.23 -24.67
CA LYS A 558 -44.56 -18.34 -25.34
C LYS A 558 -43.30 -17.87 -26.04
N GLY A 559 -43.31 -16.74 -26.71
CA GLY A 559 -42.13 -16.13 -27.35
C GLY A 559 -41.05 -15.81 -26.35
N LYS A 560 -41.39 -15.17 -25.22
CA LYS A 560 -40.46 -14.86 -24.11
C LYS A 560 -39.87 -16.14 -23.51
N LYS A 561 -40.68 -17.19 -23.31
CA LYS A 561 -40.19 -18.48 -22.76
C LYS A 561 -39.22 -19.15 -23.74
N LYS A 562 -39.45 -19.05 -25.04
CA LYS A 562 -38.53 -19.58 -26.06
C LYS A 562 -37.22 -18.78 -26.11
N MET A 563 -37.29 -17.44 -25.99
CA MET A 563 -36.09 -16.59 -25.91
C MET A 563 -35.24 -16.87 -24.66
N ALA A 564 -35.87 -17.13 -23.52
CA ALA A 564 -35.17 -17.50 -22.29
C ALA A 564 -34.40 -18.84 -22.41
N GLN A 565 -34.79 -19.74 -23.30
CA GLN A 565 -34.09 -21.02 -23.49
C GLN A 565 -32.82 -20.92 -24.35
N PHE A 566 -32.72 -19.91 -25.22
CA PHE A 566 -31.63 -19.76 -26.18
C PHE A 566 -30.86 -18.44 -25.98
N GLY A 567 -31.39 -17.51 -25.20
CA GLY A 567 -30.77 -16.22 -24.97
C GLY A 567 -29.70 -16.30 -23.88
N LYS A 568 -28.59 -15.62 -24.10
CA LYS A 568 -27.53 -15.43 -23.10
C LYS A 568 -27.67 -14.05 -22.48
N VAL A 569 -27.61 -13.95 -21.16
CA VAL A 569 -27.64 -12.66 -20.45
C VAL A 569 -26.27 -12.00 -20.59
N ASN A 570 -26.22 -10.93 -21.37
CA ASN A 570 -25.03 -10.09 -21.43
C ASN A 570 -25.13 -9.01 -20.33
N ILE A 571 -24.18 -8.99 -19.41
CA ILE A 571 -24.13 -8.03 -18.31
C ILE A 571 -23.21 -6.86 -18.74
N PRO A 572 -23.74 -5.64 -18.90
CA PRO A 572 -22.93 -4.49 -19.27
C PRO A 572 -21.87 -4.15 -18.22
N ALA A 573 -20.74 -3.59 -18.66
CA ALA A 573 -19.62 -3.22 -17.78
C ALA A 573 -20.03 -2.22 -16.68
N ASP A 574 -20.97 -1.32 -16.96
CA ASP A 574 -21.48 -0.35 -15.99
C ASP A 574 -22.21 -1.00 -14.81
N VAL A 575 -22.81 -2.18 -15.00
CA VAL A 575 -23.43 -2.95 -13.92
C VAL A 575 -22.36 -3.44 -12.93
N PHE A 576 -21.25 -3.97 -13.44
CA PHE A 576 -20.14 -4.37 -12.60
C PHE A 576 -19.61 -3.18 -11.79
N LEU A 577 -19.37 -2.04 -12.46
CA LEU A 577 -18.89 -0.83 -11.80
C LEU A 577 -19.86 -0.32 -10.72
N LYS A 578 -21.17 -0.36 -10.98
CA LYS A 578 -22.19 0.09 -9.99
C LYS A 578 -22.27 -0.84 -8.79
N VAL A 579 -22.27 -2.16 -9.01
CA VAL A 579 -22.35 -3.15 -7.92
C VAL A 579 -21.10 -3.12 -7.05
N LEU A 580 -19.91 -2.98 -7.66
CA LEU A 580 -18.63 -2.98 -6.96
C LEU A 580 -18.36 -1.66 -6.21
N LYS A 581 -18.97 -0.53 -6.64
CA LYS A 581 -18.85 0.78 -5.96
C LYS A 581 -19.83 0.95 -4.78
N GLN A 582 -20.94 0.23 -4.72
CA GLN A 582 -21.95 0.35 -3.65
C GLN A 582 -21.68 -0.58 -2.45
N ARG A 583 -20.43 -0.67 -2.05
CA ARG A 583 -20.01 -1.45 -0.87
C ARG A 583 -19.79 -0.61 0.36
#